data_90e49710f226a3e5bf292dd158efd8d1
#
_entry.id   90e49710f226a3e5bf292dd158efd8d1
#
_cell.length_a   1.000
_cell.length_b   1.000
_cell.length_c   1.000
_cell.angle_alpha   90.00
_cell.angle_beta   90.00
_cell.angle_gamma   90.00
#
_symmetry.space_group_name_H-M   'P 1'
#
loop_
_entity.id
_entity.type
_entity.pdbx_description
1 polymer ?
#
loop_
_entity_poly.entity_id
_entity_poly.type
_entity_poly.pdbx_seq_one_letter_code
_entity_poly.pdbx_strand_id
1 'polypeptide(L)'
;EQPQMYTRSQYSEIEGTMQPIYPLTKGLSNKTVANAVHQALEKFDAGLEKEYIPGYVRQKNELAEHNYAVVNIHFPKSMEDYIQARKRLAFEEFFLFVLAVRSLRNSNERIPNGYIIQNDSRTDDFIEKLPFSLTNGQKSAWTEVKKNMSGKGLMSRLIQGDVGSGKTIIAVLALMNTAYAGYQAAMMVPTEVLAKQQYDSITKMFNNMGVELNVSLLVGSMTAAAKRKVYEDIENGRTDIVIGTHAVIQEKVIFKNLALVITDEQHRFGVNQRRDLSDKGNNPHILV
;
A
#
# COMPACT_ATOMS: atom_id res chain seq x y z
N GLU A 1 1.95 38.76 6.14
CA GLU A 1 1.99 38.67 7.63
C GLU A 1 1.77 40.07 8.18
N GLN A 2 0.85 40.24 9.14
CA GLN A 2 0.67 41.52 9.82
C GLN A 2 1.78 41.67 10.87
N PRO A 3 2.49 42.78 10.90
CA PRO A 3 3.54 43.02 11.89
C PRO A 3 2.91 43.05 13.28
N GLN A 4 3.52 42.33 14.22
CA GLN A 4 3.13 42.39 15.64
C GLN A 4 3.82 43.60 16.29
N MET A 5 3.01 44.43 16.96
CA MET A 5 3.53 45.57 17.70
C MET A 5 3.70 45.23 19.19
N TYR A 6 4.89 45.50 19.74
CA TYR A 6 5.20 45.31 21.14
C TYR A 6 5.54 46.65 21.77
N THR A 7 5.20 46.80 23.05
CA THR A 7 5.76 47.91 23.84
C THR A 7 7.25 47.64 24.09
N ARG A 8 8.02 48.71 24.40
CA ARG A 8 9.48 48.58 24.64
C ARG A 8 9.80 47.60 25.77
N SER A 9 8.98 47.56 26.81
CA SER A 9 9.12 46.59 27.91
C SER A 9 8.82 45.15 27.46
N GLN A 10 7.78 44.94 26.68
CA GLN A 10 7.45 43.63 26.15
C GLN A 10 8.50 43.12 25.16
N TYR A 11 9.08 44.00 24.36
CA TYR A 11 10.14 43.64 23.43
C TYR A 11 11.41 43.21 24.17
N SER A 12 11.81 43.90 25.24
CA SER A 12 12.98 43.52 26.04
C SER A 12 12.84 42.17 26.74
N GLU A 13 11.60 41.69 27.02
CA GLU A 13 11.34 40.38 27.61
C GLU A 13 11.46 39.22 26.57
N ILE A 14 11.22 39.52 25.32
CA ILE A 14 11.22 38.52 24.25
C ILE A 14 12.46 38.61 23.33
N GLU A 15 13.26 39.65 23.49
CA GLU A 15 14.50 39.88 22.73
C GLU A 15 15.45 38.71 22.91
N GLY A 16 15.86 38.09 21.79
CA GLY A 16 16.77 36.93 21.82
C GLY A 16 16.08 35.60 22.16
N THR A 17 14.77 35.57 22.39
CA THR A 17 14.02 34.33 22.64
C THR A 17 13.25 33.88 21.41
N MET A 18 13.14 32.57 21.21
CA MET A 18 12.28 32.01 20.17
C MET A 18 10.81 31.98 20.64
N GLN A 19 9.95 32.58 19.84
CA GLN A 19 8.51 32.63 20.14
C GLN A 19 7.73 31.61 19.33
N PRO A 20 6.83 30.82 19.94
CA PRO A 20 6.01 29.87 19.21
C PRO A 20 4.98 30.58 18.36
N ILE A 21 4.74 30.07 17.15
CA ILE A 21 3.67 30.53 16.25
C ILE A 21 2.70 29.37 16.06
N TYR A 22 1.46 29.55 16.51
CA TYR A 22 0.41 28.54 16.42
C TYR A 22 -0.56 28.83 15.27
N PRO A 23 -1.13 27.78 14.63
CA PRO A 23 -2.27 27.97 13.75
C PRO A 23 -3.46 28.54 14.53
N LEU A 24 -4.03 29.64 14.04
CA LEU A 24 -5.06 30.39 14.73
C LEU A 24 -6.42 30.22 14.04
N THR A 25 -7.48 30.20 14.86
CA THR A 25 -8.87 30.31 14.42
C THR A 25 -9.44 31.69 14.76
N LYS A 26 -10.57 32.06 14.16
CA LYS A 26 -11.21 33.37 14.38
C LYS A 26 -11.50 33.57 15.87
N GLY A 27 -11.04 34.69 16.42
CA GLY A 27 -11.23 35.06 17.82
C GLY A 27 -10.11 34.64 18.78
N LEU A 28 -9.09 33.88 18.32
CA LEU A 28 -7.92 33.53 19.13
C LEU A 28 -6.68 34.31 18.68
N SER A 29 -5.90 34.80 19.65
CA SER A 29 -4.60 35.39 19.39
C SER A 29 -3.48 34.40 19.69
N ASN A 30 -2.33 34.54 19.01
CA ASN A 30 -1.16 33.72 19.29
C ASN A 30 -0.72 33.78 20.78
N LYS A 31 -0.80 34.97 21.36
CA LYS A 31 -0.49 35.20 22.79
C LYS A 31 -1.42 34.39 23.70
N THR A 32 -2.72 34.32 23.39
CA THR A 32 -3.69 33.54 24.18
C THR A 32 -3.35 32.06 24.14
N VAL A 33 -3.04 31.53 22.94
CA VAL A 33 -2.68 30.12 22.78
C VAL A 33 -1.34 29.82 23.47
N ALA A 34 -0.32 30.66 23.28
CA ALA A 34 0.98 30.50 23.92
C ALA A 34 0.88 30.49 25.45
N ASN A 35 0.11 31.41 26.04
CA ASN A 35 -0.11 31.44 27.48
C ASN A 35 -0.85 30.19 28.00
N ALA A 36 -1.83 29.70 27.25
CA ALA A 36 -2.55 28.48 27.61
C ALA A 36 -1.62 27.24 27.60
N VAL A 37 -0.75 27.15 26.57
CA VAL A 37 0.24 26.07 26.47
C VAL A 37 1.26 26.17 27.62
N HIS A 38 1.76 27.36 27.91
CA HIS A 38 2.69 27.57 29.02
C HIS A 38 2.10 27.15 30.38
N GLN A 39 0.86 27.58 30.67
CA GLN A 39 0.17 27.18 31.90
C GLN A 39 -0.11 25.68 31.97
N ALA A 40 -0.41 25.04 30.82
CA ALA A 40 -0.59 23.60 30.73
C ALA A 40 0.72 22.87 31.08
N LEU A 41 1.84 23.27 30.49
CA LEU A 41 3.14 22.66 30.75
C LEU A 41 3.57 22.84 32.22
N GLU A 42 3.34 24.00 32.81
CA GLU A 42 3.64 24.25 34.26
C GLU A 42 2.78 23.35 35.19
N LYS A 43 1.50 23.19 34.89
CA LYS A 43 0.59 22.40 35.71
C LYS A 43 0.81 20.89 35.60
N PHE A 44 1.26 20.41 34.46
CA PHE A 44 1.39 18.99 34.14
C PHE A 44 2.85 18.52 34.07
N ASP A 45 3.79 19.28 34.60
CA ASP A 45 5.22 18.94 34.61
C ASP A 45 5.50 17.52 35.16
N ALA A 46 4.76 17.10 36.19
CA ALA A 46 4.86 15.76 36.77
C ALA A 46 3.93 14.72 36.11
N GLY A 47 3.05 15.13 35.18
CA GLY A 47 2.01 14.31 34.57
C GLY A 47 2.16 14.10 33.07
N LEU A 48 3.23 14.61 32.47
CA LEU A 48 3.58 14.31 31.08
C LEU A 48 3.86 12.81 30.92
N GLU A 49 3.67 12.29 29.73
CA GLU A 49 3.74 10.86 29.49
C GLU A 49 5.08 10.23 29.91
N LYS A 50 5.00 8.98 30.37
CA LYS A 50 6.22 8.22 30.63
C LYS A 50 6.98 7.97 29.33
N GLU A 51 8.31 8.07 29.41
CA GLU A 51 9.18 7.70 28.31
C GLU A 51 8.96 6.25 27.87
N TYR A 52 8.51 6.06 26.65
CA TYR A 52 8.20 4.74 26.10
C TYR A 52 9.21 4.23 25.07
N ILE A 53 10.09 5.12 24.54
CA ILE A 53 11.17 4.69 23.69
C ILE A 53 12.30 4.10 24.55
N PRO A 54 12.66 2.82 24.33
CA PRO A 54 13.72 2.16 25.11
C PRO A 54 15.03 2.93 25.11
N GLY A 55 15.71 2.97 26.27
CA GLY A 55 16.95 3.74 26.46
C GLY A 55 18.03 3.47 25.41
N TYR A 56 18.22 2.20 25.00
CA TYR A 56 19.19 1.84 23.97
C TYR A 56 18.85 2.44 22.60
N VAL A 57 17.54 2.58 22.25
CA VAL A 57 17.11 3.23 21.01
C VAL A 57 17.39 4.72 21.06
N ARG A 58 17.10 5.36 22.21
CA ARG A 58 17.38 6.78 22.40
C ARG A 58 18.87 7.08 22.30
N GLN A 59 19.72 6.30 22.98
CA GLN A 59 21.16 6.47 22.93
C GLN A 59 21.72 6.28 21.53
N LYS A 60 21.32 5.20 20.83
CA LYS A 60 21.78 4.90 19.46
C LYS A 60 21.43 6.02 18.46
N ASN A 61 20.32 6.68 18.63
CA ASN A 61 19.83 7.72 17.72
C ASN A 61 20.03 9.14 18.28
N GLU A 62 20.69 9.27 19.42
CA GLU A 62 20.94 10.57 20.09
C GLU A 62 19.65 11.39 20.26
N LEU A 63 18.63 10.75 20.86
CA LEU A 63 17.33 11.37 21.05
C LEU A 63 17.18 11.89 22.47
N ALA A 64 16.67 13.13 22.59
CA ALA A 64 16.27 13.71 23.84
C ALA A 64 15.13 12.89 24.51
N GLU A 65 14.90 13.13 25.76
CA GLU A 65 13.79 12.58 26.53
C GLU A 65 12.46 13.21 26.07
N HIS A 66 11.35 12.47 26.16
CA HIS A 66 10.04 12.90 25.63
C HIS A 66 9.59 14.24 26.22
N ASN A 67 9.55 14.35 27.54
CA ASN A 67 9.06 15.56 28.21
C ASN A 67 9.94 16.78 27.92
N TYR A 68 11.27 16.57 27.89
CA TYR A 68 12.20 17.61 27.43
C TYR A 68 11.83 18.09 26.01
N ALA A 69 11.53 17.18 25.09
CA ALA A 69 11.18 17.54 23.73
C ALA A 69 9.84 18.28 23.63
N VAL A 70 8.84 17.87 24.40
CA VAL A 70 7.53 18.53 24.46
C VAL A 70 7.65 19.96 24.98
N VAL A 71 8.43 20.19 26.02
CA VAL A 71 8.64 21.55 26.55
C VAL A 71 9.42 22.42 25.55
N ASN A 72 10.54 21.90 25.05
CA ASN A 72 11.46 22.69 24.22
C ASN A 72 11.02 22.86 22.76
N ILE A 73 10.03 22.15 22.28
CA ILE A 73 9.42 22.44 20.97
C ILE A 73 8.58 23.72 21.01
N HIS A 74 8.00 24.04 22.17
CA HIS A 74 7.17 25.20 22.37
C HIS A 74 7.98 26.42 22.89
N PHE A 75 8.84 26.18 23.87
CA PHE A 75 9.60 27.25 24.57
C PHE A 75 11.08 26.86 24.71
N PRO A 76 11.83 26.78 23.59
CA PRO A 76 13.24 26.42 23.64
C PRO A 76 14.06 27.56 24.21
N LYS A 77 15.07 27.22 25.04
CA LYS A 77 16.03 28.19 25.60
C LYS A 77 17.15 28.52 24.62
N SER A 78 17.39 27.62 23.66
CA SER A 78 18.43 27.77 22.64
C SER A 78 17.98 27.11 21.31
N MET A 79 18.67 27.45 20.22
CA MET A 79 18.46 26.77 18.92
C MET A 79 18.79 25.26 19.03
N GLU A 80 19.76 24.89 19.83
CA GLU A 80 20.13 23.49 20.07
C GLU A 80 18.98 22.73 20.72
N ASP A 81 18.35 23.29 21.77
CA ASP A 81 17.19 22.68 22.43
C ASP A 81 16.03 22.46 21.45
N TYR A 82 15.78 23.45 20.58
CA TYR A 82 14.75 23.32 19.53
C TYR A 82 15.07 22.20 18.54
N ILE A 83 16.32 22.11 18.08
CA ILE A 83 16.74 21.07 17.13
C ILE A 83 16.60 19.67 17.76
N GLN A 84 17.03 19.51 19.01
CA GLN A 84 16.92 18.25 19.75
C GLN A 84 15.45 17.85 20.00
N ALA A 85 14.62 18.80 20.39
CA ALA A 85 13.19 18.60 20.57
C ALA A 85 12.51 18.16 19.25
N ARG A 86 12.78 18.87 18.16
CA ARG A 86 12.25 18.55 16.84
C ARG A 86 12.72 17.18 16.34
N LYS A 87 14.01 16.86 16.52
CA LYS A 87 14.58 15.55 16.16
C LYS A 87 13.83 14.43 16.89
N ARG A 88 13.61 14.59 18.18
CA ARG A 88 12.91 13.62 19.00
C ARG A 88 11.46 13.42 18.56
N LEU A 89 10.67 14.48 18.42
CA LEU A 89 9.25 14.38 18.07
C LEU A 89 9.05 13.84 16.64
N ALA A 90 9.88 14.27 15.68
CA ALA A 90 9.85 13.73 14.33
C ALA A 90 10.18 12.22 14.30
N PHE A 91 11.22 11.79 15.06
CA PHE A 91 11.54 10.37 15.16
C PHE A 91 10.37 9.57 15.73
N GLU A 92 9.72 10.07 16.75
CA GLU A 92 8.60 9.44 17.43
C GLU A 92 7.40 9.26 16.49
N GLU A 93 7.01 10.28 15.76
CA GLU A 93 5.95 10.24 14.78
C GLU A 93 6.21 9.18 13.70
N PHE A 94 7.41 9.18 13.11
CA PHE A 94 7.80 8.17 12.13
C PHE A 94 7.89 6.76 12.72
N PHE A 95 8.37 6.63 13.95
CA PHE A 95 8.48 5.35 14.64
C PHE A 95 7.10 4.73 14.86
N LEU A 96 6.15 5.50 15.36
CA LEU A 96 4.77 5.04 15.54
C LEU A 96 4.10 4.70 14.20
N PHE A 97 4.32 5.51 13.18
CA PHE A 97 3.83 5.23 11.83
C PHE A 97 4.37 3.89 11.29
N VAL A 98 5.68 3.66 11.40
CA VAL A 98 6.32 2.41 10.94
C VAL A 98 5.82 1.21 11.75
N LEU A 99 5.64 1.37 13.06
CA LEU A 99 5.06 0.31 13.91
C LEU A 99 3.63 -0.03 13.50
N ALA A 100 2.79 0.98 13.25
CA ALA A 100 1.42 0.77 12.79
C ALA A 100 1.39 0.02 11.45
N VAL A 101 2.19 0.46 10.47
CA VAL A 101 2.30 -0.20 9.16
C VAL A 101 2.79 -1.65 9.31
N ARG A 102 3.81 -1.90 10.14
CA ARG A 102 4.30 -3.27 10.40
C ARG A 102 3.26 -4.15 11.11
N SER A 103 2.52 -3.59 12.06
CA SER A 103 1.44 -4.31 12.74
C SER A 103 0.34 -4.73 11.76
N LEU A 104 -0.09 -3.82 10.88
CA LEU A 104 -1.05 -4.11 9.81
C LEU A 104 -0.53 -5.19 8.84
N ARG A 105 0.74 -5.11 8.46
CA ARG A 105 1.36 -6.12 7.61
C ARG A 105 1.37 -7.50 8.27
N ASN A 106 1.82 -7.58 9.52
CA ASN A 106 1.85 -8.84 10.27
C ASN A 106 0.45 -9.42 10.50
N SER A 107 -0.57 -8.57 10.64
CA SER A 107 -1.97 -9.01 10.74
C SER A 107 -2.47 -9.61 9.43
N ASN A 108 -2.13 -9.00 8.29
CA ASN A 108 -2.48 -9.52 6.96
C ASN A 108 -1.76 -10.84 6.63
N GLU A 109 -0.48 -10.99 7.02
CA GLU A 109 0.26 -12.25 6.86
C GLU A 109 -0.29 -13.41 7.72
N ARG A 110 -1.08 -13.11 8.76
CA ARG A 110 -1.76 -14.10 9.62
C ARG A 110 -3.17 -14.45 9.15
N ILE A 111 -3.73 -13.75 8.17
CA ILE A 111 -5.03 -14.14 7.61
C ILE A 111 -4.83 -15.47 6.90
N PRO A 112 -5.55 -16.53 7.31
CA PRO A 112 -5.44 -17.81 6.64
C PRO A 112 -5.86 -17.64 5.19
N ASN A 113 -5.02 -18.08 4.26
CA ASN A 113 -5.37 -18.12 2.86
C ASN A 113 -6.01 -19.45 2.55
N GLY A 114 -7.15 -19.42 1.85
CA GLY A 114 -7.83 -20.62 1.36
C GLY A 114 -7.10 -21.29 0.18
N TYR A 115 -6.09 -20.63 -0.41
CA TYR A 115 -5.46 -21.06 -1.64
C TYR A 115 -3.94 -21.17 -1.48
N ILE A 116 -3.43 -22.41 -1.59
CA ILE A 116 -1.98 -22.67 -1.65
C ILE A 116 -1.64 -22.98 -3.10
N ILE A 117 -0.98 -22.05 -3.79
CA ILE A 117 -0.65 -22.17 -5.20
C ILE A 117 0.81 -22.62 -5.32
N GLN A 118 1.01 -23.91 -5.54
CA GLN A 118 2.34 -24.47 -5.78
C GLN A 118 2.88 -24.07 -7.15
N ASN A 119 4.19 -24.06 -7.30
CA ASN A 119 4.81 -23.80 -8.59
C ASN A 119 4.52 -24.98 -9.55
N ASP A 120 4.10 -24.65 -10.75
CA ASP A 120 3.86 -25.62 -11.83
C ASP A 120 5.02 -25.55 -12.84
N SER A 121 5.56 -26.69 -13.25
CA SER A 121 6.68 -26.76 -14.18
C SER A 121 6.36 -26.13 -15.53
N ARG A 122 5.09 -26.14 -15.97
CA ARG A 122 4.66 -25.48 -17.21
C ARG A 122 4.92 -23.97 -17.21
N THR A 123 4.93 -23.36 -16.01
CA THR A 123 5.29 -21.93 -15.89
C THR A 123 6.82 -21.75 -16.04
N ASP A 124 7.62 -22.68 -15.57
CA ASP A 124 9.08 -22.64 -15.75
C ASP A 124 9.44 -22.92 -17.23
N ASP A 125 8.79 -23.89 -17.86
CA ASP A 125 8.93 -24.18 -19.32
C ASP A 125 8.52 -22.97 -20.18
N PHE A 126 7.49 -22.24 -19.76
CA PHE A 126 7.08 -21.00 -20.43
C PHE A 126 8.18 -19.94 -20.35
N ILE A 127 8.82 -19.76 -19.20
CA ILE A 127 9.93 -18.81 -19.02
C ILE A 127 11.10 -19.16 -19.97
N GLU A 128 11.43 -20.44 -20.13
CA GLU A 128 12.50 -20.89 -21.02
C GLU A 128 12.20 -20.64 -22.51
N LYS A 129 10.93 -20.67 -22.90
CA LYS A 129 10.47 -20.43 -24.27
C LYS A 129 10.29 -18.95 -24.60
N LEU A 130 10.40 -18.02 -23.63
CA LEU A 130 10.28 -16.59 -23.92
C LEU A 130 11.34 -16.12 -24.94
N PRO A 131 11.00 -15.23 -25.88
CA PRO A 131 11.93 -14.70 -26.86
C PRO A 131 13.00 -13.77 -26.25
N PHE A 132 13.01 -13.61 -24.93
CA PHE A 132 13.95 -12.82 -24.15
C PHE A 132 14.19 -13.48 -22.78
N SER A 133 15.34 -13.21 -22.17
CA SER A 133 15.63 -13.68 -20.83
C SER A 133 15.10 -12.70 -19.78
N LEU A 134 14.54 -13.21 -18.69
CA LEU A 134 14.16 -12.38 -17.54
C LEU A 134 15.40 -11.71 -16.94
N THR A 135 15.28 -10.43 -16.61
CA THR A 135 16.31 -9.70 -15.86
C THR A 135 16.48 -10.26 -14.44
N ASN A 136 17.60 -9.97 -13.78
CA ASN A 136 17.82 -10.39 -12.40
C ASN A 136 16.74 -9.88 -11.45
N GLY A 137 16.28 -8.63 -11.65
CA GLY A 137 15.16 -8.06 -10.87
C GLY A 137 13.85 -8.80 -11.08
N GLN A 138 13.52 -9.16 -12.33
CA GLN A 138 12.33 -9.95 -12.64
C GLN A 138 12.41 -11.36 -12.06
N LYS A 139 13.57 -12.03 -12.14
CA LYS A 139 13.79 -13.35 -11.53
C LYS A 139 13.62 -13.31 -10.02
N SER A 140 14.18 -12.29 -9.34
CA SER A 140 14.03 -12.10 -7.90
C SER A 140 12.57 -11.87 -7.52
N ALA A 141 11.88 -10.96 -8.22
CA ALA A 141 10.47 -10.65 -7.98
C ALA A 141 9.58 -11.91 -8.17
N TRP A 142 9.80 -12.65 -9.25
CA TRP A 142 9.08 -13.90 -9.50
C TRP A 142 9.33 -14.96 -8.42
N THR A 143 10.58 -15.13 -7.98
CA THR A 143 10.93 -16.07 -6.90
C THR A 143 10.20 -15.72 -5.61
N GLU A 144 10.11 -14.45 -5.27
CA GLU A 144 9.39 -14.00 -4.07
C GLU A 144 7.87 -14.18 -4.21
N VAL A 145 7.29 -13.88 -5.37
CA VAL A 145 5.87 -14.10 -5.66
C VAL A 145 5.53 -15.58 -5.52
N LYS A 146 6.28 -16.49 -6.18
CA LYS A 146 6.10 -17.94 -6.06
C LYS A 146 6.12 -18.42 -4.61
N LYS A 147 7.13 -17.99 -3.86
CA LYS A 147 7.28 -18.36 -2.43
C LYS A 147 6.09 -17.90 -1.60
N ASN A 148 5.52 -16.73 -1.87
CA ASN A 148 4.37 -16.24 -1.10
C ASN A 148 3.06 -16.92 -1.53
N MET A 149 2.87 -17.20 -2.80
CA MET A 149 1.68 -17.90 -3.30
C MET A 149 1.61 -19.35 -2.79
N SER A 150 2.76 -19.99 -2.57
CA SER A 150 2.84 -21.35 -2.00
C SER A 150 2.77 -21.38 -0.47
N GLY A 151 2.77 -20.22 0.18
CA GLY A 151 2.69 -20.11 1.64
C GLY A 151 1.26 -20.26 2.17
N LYS A 152 1.14 -20.45 3.50
CA LYS A 152 -0.15 -20.55 4.21
C LYS A 152 -0.84 -19.19 4.44
N GLY A 153 -0.11 -18.09 4.27
CA GLY A 153 -0.61 -16.73 4.49
C GLY A 153 -1.08 -16.06 3.22
N LEU A 154 -1.95 -15.06 3.37
CA LEU A 154 -2.41 -14.23 2.27
C LEU A 154 -1.24 -13.43 1.67
N MET A 155 -0.92 -13.63 0.40
CA MET A 155 0.01 -12.79 -0.32
C MET A 155 -0.67 -11.45 -0.66
N SER A 156 -0.09 -10.35 -0.20
CA SER A 156 -0.43 -8.99 -0.65
C SER A 156 0.87 -8.26 -0.99
N ARG A 157 1.16 -8.12 -2.29
CA ARG A 157 2.44 -7.57 -2.75
C ARG A 157 2.26 -6.48 -3.80
N LEU A 158 3.14 -5.48 -3.70
CA LEU A 158 3.34 -4.45 -4.70
C LEU A 158 4.61 -4.75 -5.51
N ILE A 159 4.49 -4.80 -6.84
CA ILE A 159 5.63 -4.84 -7.77
C ILE A 159 5.87 -3.43 -8.29
N GLN A 160 6.97 -2.85 -7.87
CA GLN A 160 7.38 -1.52 -8.32
C GLN A 160 8.52 -1.60 -9.32
N GLY A 161 8.46 -0.79 -10.36
CA GLY A 161 9.52 -0.66 -11.37
C GLY A 161 9.16 0.43 -12.37
N ASP A 162 10.15 0.89 -13.13
CA ASP A 162 9.98 1.95 -14.13
C ASP A 162 9.02 1.52 -15.25
N VAL A 163 8.54 2.51 -16.01
CA VAL A 163 7.76 2.25 -17.23
C VAL A 163 8.64 1.47 -18.21
N GLY A 164 8.11 0.37 -18.76
CA GLY A 164 8.87 -0.49 -19.66
C GLY A 164 9.80 -1.51 -18.99
N SER A 165 9.88 -1.56 -17.66
CA SER A 165 10.69 -2.56 -16.93
C SER A 165 10.17 -4.01 -17.06
N GLY A 166 9.04 -4.21 -17.73
CA GLY A 166 8.46 -5.53 -17.98
C GLY A 166 7.73 -6.12 -16.78
N LYS A 167 7.10 -5.31 -15.91
CA LYS A 167 6.27 -5.78 -14.80
C LYS A 167 5.18 -6.75 -15.23
N THR A 168 4.62 -6.53 -16.40
CA THR A 168 3.54 -7.35 -16.98
C THR A 168 3.92 -8.83 -17.07
N ILE A 169 5.19 -9.17 -17.33
CA ILE A 169 5.59 -10.59 -17.41
C ILE A 169 5.42 -11.29 -16.07
N ILE A 170 5.70 -10.62 -14.95
CA ILE A 170 5.49 -11.21 -13.61
C ILE A 170 4.00 -11.43 -13.36
N ALA A 171 3.15 -10.49 -13.79
CA ALA A 171 1.70 -10.65 -13.72
C ALA A 171 1.24 -11.87 -14.54
N VAL A 172 1.72 -12.02 -15.78
CA VAL A 172 1.41 -13.17 -16.65
C VAL A 172 1.82 -14.47 -16.00
N LEU A 173 3.04 -14.56 -15.45
CA LEU A 173 3.53 -15.76 -14.77
C LEU A 173 2.66 -16.12 -13.55
N ALA A 174 2.24 -15.12 -12.77
CA ALA A 174 1.37 -15.34 -11.62
C ALA A 174 -0.04 -15.82 -12.02
N LEU A 175 -0.63 -15.23 -13.08
CA LEU A 175 -1.90 -15.66 -13.66
C LEU A 175 -1.81 -17.12 -14.13
N MET A 176 -0.79 -17.47 -14.91
CA MET A 176 -0.56 -18.82 -15.43
C MET A 176 -0.40 -19.83 -14.29
N ASN A 177 0.47 -19.53 -13.33
CA ASN A 177 0.72 -20.45 -12.23
C ASN A 177 -0.53 -20.72 -11.40
N THR A 178 -1.37 -19.69 -11.22
CA THR A 178 -2.67 -19.82 -10.54
C THR A 178 -3.63 -20.70 -11.33
N ALA A 179 -3.74 -20.47 -12.63
CA ALA A 179 -4.59 -21.24 -13.52
C ALA A 179 -4.16 -22.72 -13.60
N TYR A 180 -2.86 -22.99 -13.71
CA TYR A 180 -2.32 -24.34 -13.69
C TYR A 180 -2.50 -25.09 -12.37
N ALA A 181 -2.61 -24.37 -11.27
CA ALA A 181 -3.00 -24.94 -9.98
C ALA A 181 -4.50 -25.27 -9.87
N GLY A 182 -5.29 -25.03 -10.93
CA GLY A 182 -6.72 -25.32 -10.98
C GLY A 182 -7.60 -24.22 -10.38
N TYR A 183 -7.07 -23.02 -10.17
CA TYR A 183 -7.79 -21.88 -9.64
C TYR A 183 -8.02 -20.81 -10.71
N GLN A 184 -8.97 -19.91 -10.44
CA GLN A 184 -9.21 -18.76 -11.28
C GLN A 184 -8.37 -17.55 -10.84
N ALA A 185 -7.96 -16.74 -11.82
CA ALA A 185 -7.25 -15.49 -11.60
C ALA A 185 -7.95 -14.33 -12.30
N ALA A 186 -7.90 -13.15 -11.71
CA ALA A 186 -8.44 -11.92 -12.29
C ALA A 186 -7.36 -10.85 -12.41
N MET A 187 -7.31 -10.18 -13.56
CA MET A 187 -6.48 -9.00 -13.80
C MET A 187 -7.37 -7.80 -14.06
N MET A 188 -7.27 -6.80 -13.22
CA MET A 188 -8.03 -5.58 -13.31
C MET A 188 -7.16 -4.40 -13.73
N VAL A 189 -7.60 -3.69 -14.76
CA VAL A 189 -6.92 -2.51 -15.31
C VAL A 189 -7.86 -1.30 -15.35
N PRO A 190 -7.33 -0.08 -15.35
CA PRO A 190 -8.14 1.12 -15.14
C PRO A 190 -9.07 1.48 -16.30
N THR A 191 -8.75 1.10 -17.53
CA THR A 191 -9.52 1.47 -18.72
C THR A 191 -9.84 0.29 -19.62
N GLU A 192 -10.93 0.38 -20.39
CA GLU A 192 -11.32 -0.64 -21.35
C GLU A 192 -10.31 -0.84 -22.48
N VAL A 193 -9.63 0.25 -22.87
CA VAL A 193 -8.57 0.20 -23.90
C VAL A 193 -7.42 -0.67 -23.40
N LEU A 194 -6.97 -0.43 -22.16
CA LEU A 194 -5.91 -1.24 -21.53
C LEU A 194 -6.37 -2.68 -21.33
N ALA A 195 -7.63 -2.91 -20.94
CA ALA A 195 -8.15 -4.26 -20.78
C ALA A 195 -8.10 -5.05 -22.11
N LYS A 196 -8.54 -4.46 -23.19
CA LYS A 196 -8.45 -5.06 -24.54
C LYS A 196 -7.00 -5.30 -24.96
N GLN A 197 -6.13 -4.30 -24.76
CA GLN A 197 -4.71 -4.41 -25.09
C GLN A 197 -4.03 -5.55 -24.31
N GLN A 198 -4.28 -5.66 -23.01
CA GLN A 198 -3.72 -6.74 -22.18
C GLN A 198 -4.29 -8.10 -22.57
N TYR A 199 -5.59 -8.18 -22.81
CA TYR A 199 -6.24 -9.38 -23.29
C TYR A 199 -5.65 -9.88 -24.61
N ASP A 200 -5.53 -9.01 -25.63
CA ASP A 200 -4.98 -9.35 -26.93
C ASP A 200 -3.52 -9.78 -26.82
N SER A 201 -2.72 -9.05 -26.04
CA SER A 201 -1.31 -9.33 -25.83
C SER A 201 -1.10 -10.68 -25.14
N ILE A 202 -1.82 -10.96 -24.06
CA ILE A 202 -1.70 -12.22 -23.31
C ILE A 202 -2.21 -13.39 -24.12
N THR A 203 -3.36 -13.27 -24.77
CA THR A 203 -3.93 -14.32 -25.62
C THR A 203 -3.00 -14.65 -26.80
N LYS A 204 -2.44 -13.61 -27.45
CA LYS A 204 -1.46 -13.81 -28.54
C LYS A 204 -0.20 -14.51 -28.03
N MET A 205 0.29 -14.13 -26.85
CA MET A 205 1.47 -14.76 -26.23
C MET A 205 1.19 -16.23 -25.95
N PHE A 206 0.05 -16.55 -25.34
CA PHE A 206 -0.35 -17.93 -25.02
C PHE A 206 -0.49 -18.79 -26.30
N ASN A 207 -1.17 -18.27 -27.32
CA ASN A 207 -1.31 -18.99 -28.60
C ASN A 207 0.05 -19.29 -29.25
N ASN A 208 0.96 -18.30 -29.25
CA ASN A 208 2.30 -18.46 -29.86
C ASN A 208 3.16 -19.47 -29.11
N MET A 209 2.90 -19.68 -27.82
CA MET A 209 3.70 -20.56 -26.96
C MET A 209 3.01 -21.88 -26.63
N GLY A 210 1.83 -22.14 -27.20
CA GLY A 210 1.07 -23.36 -27.00
C GLY A 210 0.50 -23.52 -25.58
N VAL A 211 0.14 -22.39 -24.94
CA VAL A 211 -0.50 -22.38 -23.62
C VAL A 211 -2.00 -22.57 -23.78
N GLU A 212 -2.53 -23.63 -23.23
CA GLU A 212 -3.97 -23.96 -23.27
C GLU A 212 -4.69 -23.48 -22.01
N LEU A 213 -4.86 -22.15 -21.89
CA LEU A 213 -5.61 -21.49 -20.81
C LEU A 213 -6.71 -20.61 -21.40
N ASN A 214 -7.90 -20.66 -20.81
CA ASN A 214 -9.05 -19.89 -21.23
C ASN A 214 -9.03 -18.48 -20.62
N VAL A 215 -8.76 -17.48 -21.46
CA VAL A 215 -8.75 -16.08 -21.06
C VAL A 215 -10.06 -15.42 -21.52
N SER A 216 -10.75 -14.73 -20.63
CA SER A 216 -11.96 -13.96 -20.94
C SER A 216 -11.75 -12.46 -20.69
N LEU A 217 -12.28 -11.64 -21.60
CA LEU A 217 -12.35 -10.19 -21.46
C LEU A 217 -13.70 -9.80 -20.85
N LEU A 218 -13.69 -8.92 -19.84
CA LEU A 218 -14.91 -8.39 -19.23
C LEU A 218 -14.83 -6.87 -19.06
N VAL A 219 -15.51 -6.13 -19.93
CA VAL A 219 -15.51 -4.66 -19.94
C VAL A 219 -16.92 -4.08 -20.02
N GLY A 220 -17.07 -2.80 -19.65
CA GLY A 220 -18.38 -2.14 -19.60
C GLY A 220 -19.10 -2.02 -20.93
N SER A 221 -18.36 -1.81 -22.03
CA SER A 221 -18.93 -1.63 -23.39
C SER A 221 -19.43 -2.92 -24.06
N MET A 222 -19.22 -4.11 -23.47
CA MET A 222 -19.74 -5.37 -24.02
C MET A 222 -21.27 -5.41 -24.00
N THR A 223 -21.85 -6.08 -25.00
CA THR A 223 -23.31 -6.32 -25.03
C THR A 223 -23.76 -7.17 -23.83
N ALA A 224 -25.03 -7.02 -23.44
CA ALA A 224 -25.60 -7.78 -22.32
C ALA A 224 -25.49 -9.30 -22.54
N ALA A 225 -25.71 -9.76 -23.78
CA ALA A 225 -25.57 -11.17 -24.13
C ALA A 225 -24.14 -11.69 -23.99
N ALA A 226 -23.14 -10.91 -24.46
CA ALA A 226 -21.74 -11.26 -24.33
C ALA A 226 -21.28 -11.31 -22.85
N LYS A 227 -21.71 -10.31 -22.04
CA LYS A 227 -21.43 -10.31 -20.59
C LYS A 227 -22.02 -11.53 -19.91
N ARG A 228 -23.27 -11.86 -20.21
CA ARG A 228 -23.96 -13.01 -19.62
C ARG A 228 -23.19 -14.31 -19.89
N LYS A 229 -22.73 -14.51 -21.13
CA LYS A 229 -21.93 -15.69 -21.49
C LYS A 229 -20.62 -15.73 -20.65
N VAL A 230 -19.92 -14.61 -20.53
CA VAL A 230 -18.68 -14.54 -19.72
C VAL A 230 -18.98 -14.82 -18.24
N TYR A 231 -20.10 -14.32 -17.69
CA TYR A 231 -20.49 -14.62 -16.30
C TYR A 231 -20.74 -16.11 -16.10
N GLU A 232 -21.46 -16.76 -17.02
CA GLU A 232 -21.70 -18.19 -16.99
C GLU A 232 -20.41 -19.02 -17.12
N ASP A 233 -19.45 -18.56 -17.92
CA ASP A 233 -18.15 -19.21 -18.10
C ASP A 233 -17.26 -19.08 -16.84
N ILE A 234 -17.30 -17.93 -16.16
CA ILE A 234 -16.61 -17.70 -14.89
C ILE A 234 -17.21 -18.58 -13.79
N GLU A 235 -18.53 -18.55 -13.63
CA GLU A 235 -19.23 -19.29 -12.58
C GLU A 235 -19.04 -20.81 -12.72
N ASN A 236 -19.06 -21.31 -13.94
CA ASN A 236 -18.86 -22.74 -14.22
C ASN A 236 -17.36 -23.16 -14.20
N GLY A 237 -16.42 -22.21 -14.04
CA GLY A 237 -14.98 -22.49 -14.05
C GLY A 237 -14.43 -22.85 -15.43
N ARG A 238 -15.09 -22.42 -16.51
CA ARG A 238 -14.61 -22.57 -17.88
C ARG A 238 -13.62 -21.48 -18.29
N THR A 239 -13.56 -20.39 -17.53
CA THR A 239 -12.59 -19.31 -17.67
C THR A 239 -11.55 -19.45 -16.59
N ASP A 240 -10.27 -19.53 -16.96
CA ASP A 240 -9.15 -19.63 -16.05
C ASP A 240 -8.65 -18.22 -15.62
N ILE A 241 -8.62 -17.29 -16.57
CA ILE A 241 -8.12 -15.93 -16.38
C ILE A 241 -9.15 -14.93 -16.89
N VAL A 242 -9.53 -13.96 -16.04
CA VAL A 242 -10.41 -12.85 -16.42
C VAL A 242 -9.60 -11.56 -16.48
N ILE A 243 -9.64 -10.86 -17.60
CA ILE A 243 -9.03 -9.52 -17.75
C ILE A 243 -10.16 -8.52 -17.96
N GLY A 244 -10.16 -7.44 -17.18
CA GLY A 244 -11.22 -6.44 -17.33
C GLY A 244 -11.00 -5.17 -16.53
N THR A 245 -12.07 -4.38 -16.50
CA THR A 245 -12.13 -3.14 -15.69
C THR A 245 -12.95 -3.41 -14.41
N HIS A 246 -13.55 -2.37 -13.84
CA HIS A 246 -14.48 -2.48 -12.72
C HIS A 246 -15.64 -3.47 -12.95
N ALA A 247 -15.87 -3.87 -14.19
CA ALA A 247 -16.89 -4.87 -14.49
C ALA A 247 -16.60 -6.22 -13.80
N VAL A 248 -15.33 -6.54 -13.52
CA VAL A 248 -14.90 -7.78 -12.86
C VAL A 248 -15.34 -7.86 -11.40
N ILE A 249 -15.48 -6.70 -10.73
CA ILE A 249 -15.87 -6.62 -9.31
C ILE A 249 -17.39 -6.49 -9.09
N GLN A 250 -18.19 -6.36 -10.15
CA GLN A 250 -19.64 -6.25 -10.02
C GLN A 250 -20.23 -7.48 -9.32
N GLU A 251 -21.25 -7.29 -8.50
CA GLU A 251 -21.93 -8.35 -7.73
C GLU A 251 -22.35 -9.56 -8.58
N LYS A 252 -22.72 -9.30 -9.82
CA LYS A 252 -23.16 -10.33 -10.80
C LYS A 252 -22.06 -11.29 -11.25
N VAL A 253 -20.79 -10.97 -11.02
CA VAL A 253 -19.66 -11.83 -11.36
C VAL A 253 -19.38 -12.76 -10.20
N ILE A 254 -19.72 -14.01 -10.33
CA ILE A 254 -19.52 -15.05 -9.33
C ILE A 254 -18.38 -15.94 -9.81
N PHE A 255 -17.27 -15.95 -9.07
CA PHE A 255 -16.16 -16.85 -9.35
C PHE A 255 -16.35 -18.17 -8.64
N LYS A 256 -16.00 -19.26 -9.31
CA LYS A 256 -16.03 -20.61 -8.71
C LYS A 256 -14.93 -20.77 -7.66
N ASN A 257 -13.73 -20.29 -7.93
CA ASN A 257 -12.55 -20.46 -7.07
C ASN A 257 -11.45 -19.41 -7.35
N LEU A 258 -11.79 -18.12 -7.20
CA LEU A 258 -10.85 -17.01 -7.39
C LEU A 258 -9.74 -17.03 -6.35
N ALA A 259 -8.49 -17.30 -6.77
CA ALA A 259 -7.33 -17.42 -5.90
C ALA A 259 -6.28 -16.32 -6.05
N LEU A 260 -6.30 -15.56 -7.17
CA LEU A 260 -5.40 -14.45 -7.42
C LEU A 260 -6.12 -13.28 -8.04
N VAL A 261 -5.85 -12.10 -7.51
CA VAL A 261 -6.28 -10.82 -8.08
C VAL A 261 -5.05 -9.97 -8.36
N ILE A 262 -4.94 -9.48 -9.58
CA ILE A 262 -3.92 -8.52 -10.00
C ILE A 262 -4.59 -7.20 -10.31
N THR A 263 -4.05 -6.09 -9.77
CA THR A 263 -4.54 -4.73 -10.09
C THR A 263 -3.39 -3.91 -10.66
N ASP A 264 -3.58 -3.39 -11.87
CA ASP A 264 -2.64 -2.45 -12.49
C ASP A 264 -2.99 -1.00 -12.06
N GLU A 265 -1.98 -0.20 -11.69
CA GLU A 265 -2.11 1.17 -11.21
C GLU A 265 -2.93 1.35 -9.92
N GLN A 266 -2.30 1.15 -8.77
CA GLN A 266 -2.87 1.30 -7.42
C GLN A 266 -3.62 2.63 -7.17
N HIS A 267 -3.23 3.72 -7.82
CA HIS A 267 -3.77 5.07 -7.57
C HIS A 267 -5.21 5.29 -8.04
N ARG A 268 -5.71 4.44 -8.92
CA ARG A 268 -7.06 4.55 -9.50
C ARG A 268 -8.10 3.64 -8.84
N PHE A 269 -7.66 2.78 -7.92
CA PHE A 269 -8.55 1.87 -7.20
C PHE A 269 -8.74 2.32 -5.76
N GLY A 270 -9.96 2.67 -5.38
CA GLY A 270 -10.33 2.98 -3.99
C GLY A 270 -10.14 1.78 -3.05
N VAL A 271 -9.95 2.05 -1.77
CA VAL A 271 -9.82 1.03 -0.71
C VAL A 271 -11.01 0.07 -0.73
N ASN A 272 -12.21 0.56 -1.00
CA ASN A 272 -13.44 -0.22 -1.06
C ASN A 272 -13.44 -1.24 -2.21
N GLN A 273 -12.94 -0.89 -3.38
CA GLN A 273 -12.90 -1.79 -4.55
C GLN A 273 -11.94 -2.98 -4.37
N ARG A 274 -10.85 -2.78 -3.62
CA ARG A 274 -9.96 -3.89 -3.22
C ARG A 274 -10.63 -4.83 -2.23
N ARG A 275 -11.43 -4.27 -1.32
CA ARG A 275 -12.24 -5.05 -0.39
C ARG A 275 -13.29 -5.88 -1.11
N ASP A 276 -14.02 -5.28 -2.06
CA ASP A 276 -15.03 -5.96 -2.86
C ASP A 276 -14.46 -7.16 -3.65
N LEU A 277 -13.20 -7.04 -4.13
CA LEU A 277 -12.50 -8.16 -4.79
C LEU A 277 -12.06 -9.25 -3.81
N SER A 278 -11.60 -8.86 -2.61
CA SER A 278 -11.24 -9.83 -1.56
C SER A 278 -12.45 -10.61 -1.09
N ASP A 279 -13.62 -9.98 -1.07
CA ASP A 279 -14.88 -10.58 -0.64
C ASP A 279 -15.48 -11.55 -1.68
N LYS A 280 -15.02 -11.49 -2.96
CA LYS A 280 -15.46 -12.40 -4.03
C LYS A 280 -14.78 -13.77 -4.03
N GLY A 281 -13.74 -13.96 -3.27
CA GLY A 281 -13.03 -15.22 -3.06
C GLY A 281 -12.86 -15.51 -1.58
N ASN A 282 -12.34 -16.68 -1.24
CA ASN A 282 -11.95 -17.00 0.14
C ASN A 282 -10.54 -16.45 0.42
N ASN A 283 -10.42 -15.12 0.52
CA ASN A 283 -9.16 -14.38 0.65
C ASN A 283 -8.16 -14.69 -0.48
N PRO A 284 -8.42 -14.27 -1.73
CA PRO A 284 -7.50 -14.48 -2.84
C PRO A 284 -6.19 -13.72 -2.61
N HIS A 285 -5.08 -14.24 -3.12
CA HIS A 285 -3.82 -13.50 -3.19
C HIS A 285 -3.98 -12.20 -3.97
N ILE A 286 -3.26 -11.15 -3.56
CA ILE A 286 -3.32 -9.83 -4.19
C ILE A 286 -1.92 -9.44 -4.69
N LEU A 287 -1.84 -9.05 -5.96
CA LEU A 287 -0.66 -8.51 -6.60
C LEU A 287 -0.99 -7.15 -7.21
N VAL A 288 -0.17 -6.12 -6.95
CA VAL A 288 -0.38 -4.74 -7.41
C VAL A 288 0.83 -4.28 -8.20
#